data_574eaea75727f7f954924a4b6d9400e2
#
_entry.id   574eaea75727f7f954924a4b6d9400e2
#
_cell.length_a   1.000
_cell.length_b   1.000
_cell.length_c   1.000
_cell.angle_alpha   90.00
_cell.angle_beta   90.00
_cell.angle_gamma   90.00
#
_symmetry.space_group_name_H-M   'P 1'
#
loop_
_entity.id
_entity.type
_entity.pdbx_description
1 polymer ?
#
loop_
_entity_poly.entity_id
_entity_poly.type
_entity_poly.pdbx_seq_one_letter_code
_entity_poly.pdbx_strand_id
1 'polypeptide(L)'
;MKKGFFYFAMAAFAVFCAASCGDDDEFVKPDNSKVEIPEPPTSSVAAEYQFSGDGLKSTDGESKMQALTITESGKAIVDIITPMGEKFITYDAKVENGRISIYDEFGNLIGEAQEVGTKGSANVFLILDCEIIVNGKTYSFKITGESAVAVLKFVNEATGGQALINLCRTWNVKSLFLTLSGDVDLSKYEESGNMEVFVAEARKRDAGLTAEEEAQLSKVIKSFTADKNGNLFIEYVEKDGTHLTEAAKWTWNASKTGIVIKFRDTEMGNKFMSDNSQIDLEFNTSGGLTLGLNTDIKGTKNYHANLIVVLKQ
;
A
#
# COMPACT_ATOMS: atom_id res chain seq x y z
N MET A 1 -16.25 4.94 28.52
CA MET A 1 -16.23 4.89 27.05
C MET A 1 -15.20 3.92 26.44
N LYS A 2 -14.23 3.38 27.19
CA LYS A 2 -13.22 2.41 26.69
C LYS A 2 -13.73 0.96 26.50
N LYS A 3 -14.83 0.58 27.12
CA LYS A 3 -15.34 -0.81 27.06
C LYS A 3 -16.12 -1.15 25.79
N GLY A 4 -16.76 -0.18 25.13
CA GLY A 4 -17.55 -0.44 23.91
C GLY A 4 -16.72 -0.69 22.66
N PHE A 5 -15.51 -0.12 22.60
CA PHE A 5 -14.62 -0.28 21.45
C PHE A 5 -13.95 -1.66 21.43
N PHE A 6 -13.68 -2.21 22.62
CA PHE A 6 -13.11 -3.57 22.78
C PHE A 6 -14.07 -4.65 22.28
N TYR A 7 -15.39 -4.43 22.44
CA TYR A 7 -16.40 -5.37 21.94
C TYR A 7 -16.57 -5.31 20.43
N PHE A 8 -16.31 -4.16 19.79
CA PHE A 8 -16.39 -4.05 18.33
C PHE A 8 -15.18 -4.70 17.63
N ALA A 9 -13.98 -4.53 18.19
CA ALA A 9 -12.79 -5.25 17.74
C ALA A 9 -12.91 -6.76 17.97
N MET A 10 -13.54 -7.19 19.09
CA MET A 10 -13.81 -8.60 19.37
C MET A 10 -14.95 -9.18 18.50
N ALA A 11 -15.90 -8.39 18.06
CA ALA A 11 -16.95 -8.87 17.14
C ALA A 11 -16.40 -9.16 15.73
N ALA A 12 -15.51 -8.30 15.22
CA ALA A 12 -14.76 -8.61 14.00
C ALA A 12 -13.85 -9.85 14.20
N PHE A 13 -13.30 -10.01 15.40
CA PHE A 13 -12.45 -11.13 15.77
C PHE A 13 -13.22 -12.46 15.87
N ALA A 14 -14.46 -12.44 16.38
CA ALA A 14 -15.29 -13.64 16.47
C ALA A 14 -15.61 -14.23 15.09
N VAL A 15 -15.69 -13.39 14.04
CA VAL A 15 -15.92 -13.83 12.67
C VAL A 15 -14.67 -14.54 12.10
N PHE A 16 -13.46 -14.11 12.49
CA PHE A 16 -12.21 -14.74 11.99
C PHE A 16 -11.74 -15.93 12.86
N CYS A 17 -12.03 -15.94 14.17
CA CYS A 17 -11.63 -17.04 15.05
C CYS A 17 -12.57 -18.26 14.99
N ALA A 18 -13.81 -18.11 14.53
CA ALA A 18 -14.75 -19.22 14.38
C ALA A 18 -14.34 -20.22 13.27
N ALA A 19 -13.44 -19.83 12.38
CA ALA A 19 -12.91 -20.73 11.33
C ALA A 19 -11.87 -21.75 11.83
N SER A 20 -11.49 -21.70 13.11
CA SER A 20 -10.46 -22.58 13.71
C SER A 20 -11.03 -23.72 14.55
N CYS A 21 -12.33 -23.74 14.89
CA CYS A 21 -12.96 -24.82 15.61
C CYS A 21 -13.95 -25.55 14.69
N GLY A 22 -13.60 -26.77 14.32
CA GLY A 22 -14.45 -27.60 13.48
C GLY A 22 -15.80 -27.85 14.13
N ASP A 23 -16.81 -27.45 13.43
CA ASP A 23 -18.13 -28.11 13.27
C ASP A 23 -18.80 -27.45 12.07
N ASP A 24 -19.60 -28.20 11.34
CA ASP A 24 -20.13 -28.01 10.00
C ASP A 24 -20.99 -26.74 9.72
N ASP A 25 -20.75 -25.62 10.41
CA ASP A 25 -21.32 -24.34 10.03
C ASP A 25 -20.48 -23.71 8.92
N GLU A 26 -20.99 -23.73 7.70
CA GLU A 26 -20.43 -23.13 6.51
C GLU A 26 -20.12 -21.65 6.77
N PHE A 27 -18.85 -21.33 7.00
CA PHE A 27 -18.39 -19.94 7.20
C PHE A 27 -18.70 -19.13 5.94
N VAL A 28 -19.69 -18.27 6.03
CA VAL A 28 -20.05 -17.36 4.94
C VAL A 28 -19.02 -16.24 4.90
N LYS A 29 -18.11 -16.30 3.94
CA LYS A 29 -17.13 -15.22 3.70
C LYS A 29 -17.88 -13.91 3.39
N PRO A 30 -17.40 -12.75 3.91
CA PRO A 30 -18.00 -11.47 3.61
C PRO A 30 -18.12 -11.22 2.10
N ASP A 31 -19.31 -10.82 1.65
CA ASP A 31 -19.53 -10.46 0.24
C ASP A 31 -19.17 -8.98 0.02
N ASN A 32 -17.90 -8.74 -0.26
CA ASN A 32 -17.35 -7.41 -0.49
C ASN A 32 -17.97 -6.66 -1.68
N SER A 33 -18.67 -7.38 -2.57
CA SER A 33 -19.32 -6.78 -3.73
C SER A 33 -20.62 -6.03 -3.41
N LYS A 34 -21.18 -6.24 -2.22
CA LYS A 34 -22.43 -5.62 -1.76
C LYS A 34 -22.25 -4.37 -0.90
N VAL A 35 -21.00 -4.12 -0.46
CA VAL A 35 -20.70 -2.92 0.32
C VAL A 35 -20.41 -1.78 -0.65
N GLU A 36 -21.14 -0.68 -0.52
CA GLU A 36 -20.91 0.55 -1.28
C GLU A 36 -20.21 1.56 -0.38
N ILE A 37 -19.02 1.96 -0.76
CA ILE A 37 -18.25 3.04 -0.12
C ILE A 37 -18.19 4.19 -1.12
N PRO A 38 -18.41 5.45 -0.72
CA PRO A 38 -18.31 6.59 -1.61
C PRO A 38 -16.99 6.57 -2.39
N GLU A 39 -17.05 6.75 -3.71
CA GLU A 39 -15.85 6.83 -4.52
C GLU A 39 -15.00 8.03 -4.09
N PRO A 40 -13.67 7.91 -4.07
CA PRO A 40 -12.81 9.07 -3.92
C PRO A 40 -13.04 10.03 -5.10
N PRO A 41 -12.80 11.33 -4.94
CA PRO A 41 -12.86 12.27 -6.04
C PRO A 41 -11.98 11.76 -7.19
N THR A 42 -12.59 11.46 -8.33
CA THR A 42 -11.84 10.98 -9.50
C THR A 42 -11.05 12.14 -10.12
N SER A 43 -9.74 11.96 -10.23
CA SER A 43 -8.92 12.86 -11.01
C SER A 43 -8.98 12.47 -12.49
N SER A 44 -9.24 13.44 -13.37
CA SER A 44 -9.20 13.23 -14.81
C SER A 44 -7.82 12.84 -15.35
N VAL A 45 -6.79 13.02 -14.54
CA VAL A 45 -5.39 12.69 -14.86
C VAL A 45 -4.85 11.50 -14.06
N ALA A 46 -5.72 10.76 -13.36
CA ALA A 46 -5.31 9.52 -12.70
C ALA A 46 -4.76 8.54 -13.74
N ALA A 47 -3.48 8.25 -13.67
CA ALA A 47 -2.74 7.44 -14.63
C ALA A 47 -1.35 7.07 -14.11
N GLU A 48 -0.74 6.10 -14.76
CA GLU A 48 0.69 5.79 -14.63
C GLU A 48 1.40 6.33 -15.89
N TYR A 49 2.25 7.32 -15.74
CA TYR A 49 3.10 7.89 -16.78
C TYR A 49 4.42 7.14 -16.82
N GLN A 50 4.64 6.36 -17.87
CA GLN A 50 5.87 5.58 -18.05
C GLN A 50 6.82 6.31 -18.98
N PHE A 51 8.04 6.56 -18.52
CA PHE A 51 9.08 7.22 -19.30
C PHE A 51 9.78 6.19 -20.18
N SER A 52 9.83 6.44 -21.51
CA SER A 52 10.36 5.51 -22.50
C SER A 52 11.88 5.34 -22.42
N GLY A 53 12.36 4.19 -22.90
CA GLY A 53 13.79 3.86 -22.94
C GLY A 53 14.37 3.63 -21.54
N ASP A 54 15.44 4.35 -21.23
CA ASP A 54 16.13 4.25 -19.93
C ASP A 54 15.48 5.07 -18.80
N GLY A 55 14.25 5.60 -18.98
CA GLY A 55 13.60 6.53 -18.06
C GLY A 55 14.00 7.99 -18.27
N LEU A 56 13.36 8.88 -17.50
CA LEU A 56 13.71 10.31 -17.47
C LEU A 56 14.91 10.53 -16.56
N LYS A 57 16.02 11.02 -17.12
CA LYS A 57 17.23 11.30 -16.33
C LYS A 57 17.05 12.57 -15.51
N SER A 58 17.57 12.55 -14.28
CA SER A 58 17.74 13.76 -13.48
C SER A 58 18.71 14.75 -14.15
N THR A 59 18.63 16.02 -13.80
CA THR A 59 19.44 17.08 -14.38
C THR A 59 20.95 16.88 -14.16
N ASP A 60 21.34 16.21 -13.08
CA ASP A 60 22.74 15.81 -12.81
C ASP A 60 23.13 14.47 -13.46
N GLY A 61 22.16 13.74 -14.03
CA GLY A 61 22.37 12.45 -14.70
C GLY A 61 22.59 11.27 -13.77
N GLU A 62 22.53 11.44 -12.44
CA GLU A 62 22.82 10.39 -11.47
C GLU A 62 21.63 9.46 -11.21
N SER A 63 20.42 9.90 -11.51
CA SER A 63 19.19 9.15 -11.26
C SER A 63 18.27 9.13 -12.47
N LYS A 64 17.33 8.22 -12.48
CA LYS A 64 16.35 8.05 -13.55
C LYS A 64 14.97 7.80 -12.94
N MET A 65 13.97 8.59 -13.37
CA MET A 65 12.56 8.32 -13.06
C MET A 65 11.99 7.36 -14.11
N GLN A 66 11.51 6.20 -13.67
CA GLN A 66 10.93 5.19 -14.55
C GLN A 66 9.44 5.45 -14.80
N ALA A 67 8.73 5.84 -13.74
CA ALA A 67 7.32 6.15 -13.80
C ALA A 67 6.91 7.21 -12.76
N LEU A 68 5.83 7.92 -13.09
CA LEU A 68 5.08 8.76 -12.17
C LEU A 68 3.63 8.28 -12.17
N THR A 69 3.16 7.76 -11.05
CA THR A 69 1.78 7.32 -10.89
C THR A 69 0.98 8.37 -10.12
N ILE A 70 -0.07 8.90 -10.73
CA ILE A 70 -1.04 9.77 -10.06
C ILE A 70 -2.29 8.95 -9.77
N THR A 71 -2.61 8.79 -8.49
CA THR A 71 -3.76 7.99 -8.07
C THR A 71 -5.05 8.81 -8.01
N GLU A 72 -6.19 8.14 -8.10
CA GLU A 72 -7.51 8.78 -7.95
C GLU A 72 -7.67 9.39 -6.54
N SER A 73 -6.99 8.88 -5.55
CA SER A 73 -7.01 9.35 -4.15
C SER A 73 -6.04 10.50 -3.85
N GLY A 74 -5.40 11.10 -4.88
CA GLY A 74 -4.55 12.26 -4.70
C GLY A 74 -3.14 11.94 -4.18
N LYS A 75 -2.57 10.82 -4.59
CA LYS A 75 -1.15 10.51 -4.35
C LYS A 75 -0.36 10.55 -5.65
N ALA A 76 0.88 11.02 -5.57
CA ALA A 76 1.89 10.91 -6.61
C ALA A 76 2.96 9.91 -6.15
N ILE A 77 3.12 8.81 -6.88
CA ILE A 77 4.11 7.79 -6.56
C ILE A 77 5.17 7.81 -7.64
N VAL A 78 6.39 8.07 -7.24
CA VAL A 78 7.56 8.17 -8.12
C VAL A 78 8.35 6.87 -8.05
N ASP A 79 8.50 6.21 -9.18
CA ASP A 79 9.43 5.10 -9.36
C ASP A 79 10.76 5.65 -9.88
N ILE A 80 11.80 5.60 -9.05
CA ILE A 80 13.11 6.20 -9.32
C ILE A 80 14.23 5.19 -9.12
N ILE A 81 15.15 5.10 -10.07
CA ILE A 81 16.41 4.39 -9.93
C ILE A 81 17.50 5.40 -9.52
N THR A 82 18.13 5.13 -8.40
CA THR A 82 19.26 5.90 -7.86
C THR A 82 20.52 5.04 -7.86
N PRO A 83 21.71 5.62 -7.57
CA PRO A 83 22.92 4.82 -7.32
C PRO A 83 22.79 3.77 -6.21
N MET A 84 21.79 3.91 -5.32
CA MET A 84 21.49 2.98 -4.23
C MET A 84 20.34 1.99 -4.58
N GLY A 85 19.99 1.88 -5.85
CA GLY A 85 18.93 0.99 -6.34
C GLY A 85 17.60 1.70 -6.62
N GLU A 86 16.60 0.90 -6.97
CA GLU A 86 15.24 1.36 -7.23
C GLU A 86 14.54 1.74 -5.94
N LYS A 87 13.78 2.82 -5.98
CA LYS A 87 12.98 3.34 -4.86
C LYS A 87 11.61 3.78 -5.36
N PHE A 88 10.60 3.55 -4.52
CA PHE A 88 9.27 4.12 -4.68
C PHE A 88 9.05 5.15 -3.59
N ILE A 89 8.59 6.34 -3.97
CA ILE A 89 8.39 7.44 -3.02
C ILE A 89 6.99 7.98 -3.23
N THR A 90 6.24 8.09 -2.14
CA THR A 90 4.87 8.60 -2.14
C THR A 90 4.83 10.04 -1.67
N TYR A 91 4.17 10.88 -2.45
CA TYR A 91 3.89 12.28 -2.16
C TYR A 91 2.39 12.55 -2.23
N ASP A 92 1.95 13.67 -1.70
CA ASP A 92 0.60 14.16 -1.92
C ASP A 92 0.49 14.84 -3.29
N ALA A 93 -0.64 14.67 -3.95
CA ALA A 93 -0.92 15.31 -5.24
C ALA A 93 -2.27 16.01 -5.23
N LYS A 94 -2.31 17.18 -5.85
CA LYS A 94 -3.57 17.88 -6.17
C LYS A 94 -3.67 18.07 -7.67
N VAL A 95 -4.86 17.85 -8.21
CA VAL A 95 -5.13 18.04 -9.63
C VAL A 95 -6.17 19.11 -9.81
N GLU A 96 -5.79 20.19 -10.45
CA GLU A 96 -6.66 21.31 -10.76
C GLU A 96 -6.49 21.71 -12.22
N ASN A 97 -7.59 21.72 -12.98
CA ASN A 97 -7.60 22.08 -14.40
C ASN A 97 -6.56 21.33 -15.25
N GLY A 98 -6.34 20.05 -14.97
CA GLY A 98 -5.38 19.22 -15.69
C GLY A 98 -3.91 19.41 -15.28
N ARG A 99 -3.63 20.31 -14.33
CA ARG A 99 -2.31 20.50 -13.72
C ARG A 99 -2.22 19.68 -12.47
N ILE A 100 -1.13 18.97 -12.32
CA ILE A 100 -0.78 18.15 -11.16
C ILE A 100 0.23 18.93 -10.35
N SER A 101 -0.08 19.18 -9.07
CA SER A 101 0.85 19.78 -8.12
C SER A 101 1.24 18.72 -7.10
N ILE A 102 2.53 18.51 -6.88
CA ILE A 102 3.11 17.47 -6.02
C ILE A 102 3.68 18.14 -4.77
N TYR A 103 3.32 17.61 -3.60
CA TYR A 103 3.68 18.18 -2.31
C TYR A 103 4.41 17.14 -1.45
N ASP A 104 5.40 17.61 -0.70
CA ASP A 104 6.04 16.80 0.35
C ASP A 104 5.12 16.60 1.56
N GLU A 105 5.59 15.83 2.55
CA GLU A 105 4.87 15.56 3.80
C GLU A 105 4.61 16.80 4.66
N PHE A 106 5.35 17.88 4.42
CA PHE A 106 5.20 19.17 5.12
C PHE A 106 4.24 20.11 4.37
N GLY A 107 3.74 19.71 3.20
CA GLY A 107 2.87 20.51 2.36
C GLY A 107 3.61 21.52 1.47
N ASN A 108 4.93 21.41 1.31
CA ASN A 108 5.68 22.24 0.38
C ASN A 108 5.49 21.71 -1.05
N LEU A 109 5.29 22.62 -1.99
CA LEU A 109 5.23 22.28 -3.41
C LEU A 109 6.64 21.88 -3.89
N ILE A 110 6.80 20.62 -4.32
CA ILE A 110 8.07 20.07 -4.81
C ILE A 110 8.04 19.78 -6.30
N GLY A 111 6.89 19.86 -6.94
CA GLY A 111 6.82 19.63 -8.37
C GLY A 111 5.46 19.87 -8.98
N GLU A 112 5.49 20.00 -10.30
CA GLU A 112 4.31 20.19 -11.14
C GLU A 112 4.42 19.36 -12.42
N ALA A 113 3.29 18.78 -12.84
CA ALA A 113 3.17 18.10 -14.12
C ALA A 113 1.88 18.49 -14.83
N GLN A 114 1.89 18.45 -16.16
CA GLN A 114 0.71 18.76 -16.96
C GLN A 114 0.71 17.99 -18.28
N GLU A 115 -0.41 17.35 -18.58
CA GLU A 115 -0.66 16.87 -19.96
C GLU A 115 -0.99 18.05 -20.86
N VAL A 116 -0.20 18.26 -21.93
CA VAL A 116 -0.39 19.38 -22.88
C VAL A 116 -0.91 18.95 -24.24
N GLY A 117 -1.17 17.66 -24.44
CA GLY A 117 -1.69 17.08 -25.66
C GLY A 117 -1.55 15.58 -25.70
N THR A 118 -2.03 14.97 -26.79
CA THR A 118 -1.97 13.51 -26.98
C THR A 118 -1.21 13.16 -28.24
N LYS A 119 -0.46 12.06 -28.21
CA LYS A 119 0.21 11.45 -29.35
C LYS A 119 -0.27 10.01 -29.54
N GLY A 120 -1.39 9.85 -30.22
CA GLY A 120 -2.05 8.56 -30.35
C GLY A 120 -2.85 8.20 -29.08
N SER A 121 -3.31 6.94 -28.99
CA SER A 121 -4.22 6.49 -27.92
C SER A 121 -3.52 6.14 -26.59
N ALA A 122 -2.20 5.93 -26.60
CA ALA A 122 -1.45 5.44 -25.45
C ALA A 122 -0.30 6.36 -25.02
N ASN A 123 -0.15 7.53 -25.64
CA ASN A 123 0.89 8.50 -25.29
C ASN A 123 0.30 9.89 -25.11
N VAL A 124 0.88 10.64 -24.21
CA VAL A 124 0.58 12.07 -24.00
C VAL A 124 1.85 12.88 -24.11
N PHE A 125 1.72 14.17 -24.41
CA PHE A 125 2.80 15.12 -24.19
C PHE A 125 2.71 15.59 -22.74
N LEU A 126 3.82 15.45 -22.01
CA LEU A 126 3.91 15.82 -20.61
C LEU A 126 4.94 16.94 -20.43
N ILE A 127 4.55 17.98 -19.72
CA ILE A 127 5.49 18.92 -19.08
C ILE A 127 5.65 18.47 -17.64
N LEU A 128 6.88 18.42 -17.14
CA LEU A 128 7.20 18.03 -15.76
C LEU A 128 8.34 18.91 -15.24
N ASP A 129 8.21 19.38 -14.03
CA ASP A 129 9.29 20.03 -13.26
C ASP A 129 9.11 19.62 -11.80
N CYS A 130 9.98 18.77 -11.29
CA CYS A 130 9.87 18.27 -9.91
C CYS A 130 11.22 17.95 -9.27
N GLU A 131 11.26 18.05 -7.95
CA GLU A 131 12.39 17.69 -7.11
C GLU A 131 12.02 16.49 -6.23
N ILE A 132 12.77 15.39 -6.35
CA ILE A 132 12.55 14.16 -5.62
C ILE A 132 13.68 13.98 -4.60
N ILE A 133 13.31 13.82 -3.33
CA ILE A 133 14.27 13.67 -2.23
C ILE A 133 14.38 12.19 -1.88
N VAL A 134 15.59 11.66 -1.98
CA VAL A 134 15.90 10.26 -1.62
C VAL A 134 17.08 10.25 -0.65
N ASN A 135 16.86 9.77 0.55
CA ASN A 135 17.89 9.70 1.60
C ASN A 135 18.64 11.04 1.80
N GLY A 136 17.89 12.15 1.84
CA GLY A 136 18.42 13.49 2.02
C GLY A 136 19.09 14.11 0.80
N LYS A 137 19.16 13.40 -0.34
CA LYS A 137 19.66 13.94 -1.60
C LYS A 137 18.49 14.30 -2.53
N THR A 138 18.53 15.50 -3.11
CA THR A 138 17.54 16.00 -4.07
C THR A 138 17.96 15.67 -5.49
N TYR A 139 17.05 15.12 -6.26
CA TYR A 139 17.18 14.86 -7.70
C TYR A 139 16.12 15.66 -8.45
N SER A 140 16.55 16.51 -9.38
CA SER A 140 15.66 17.37 -10.17
C SER A 140 15.36 16.72 -11.52
N PHE A 141 14.09 16.64 -11.87
CA PHE A 141 13.60 16.10 -13.13
C PHE A 141 12.82 17.14 -13.90
N LYS A 142 13.12 17.29 -15.18
CA LYS A 142 12.51 18.35 -15.99
C LYS A 142 12.20 17.88 -17.41
N ILE A 143 10.99 18.12 -17.84
CA ILE A 143 10.55 18.04 -19.24
C ILE A 143 9.99 19.41 -19.62
N THR A 144 10.69 20.13 -20.49
CA THR A 144 10.34 21.51 -20.87
C THR A 144 9.70 21.63 -22.26
N GLY A 145 9.47 20.52 -22.94
CA GLY A 145 8.92 20.50 -24.29
C GLY A 145 7.92 19.37 -24.47
N GLU A 146 7.43 19.22 -25.72
CA GLU A 146 6.52 18.15 -26.08
C GLU A 146 7.25 16.79 -26.12
N SER A 147 7.59 16.25 -24.94
CA SER A 147 8.11 14.89 -24.82
C SER A 147 6.95 13.91 -24.66
N ALA A 148 6.83 12.97 -25.61
CA ALA A 148 5.82 11.94 -25.54
C ALA A 148 6.14 10.93 -24.45
N VAL A 149 5.19 10.71 -23.55
CA VAL A 149 5.27 9.77 -22.43
C VAL A 149 4.18 8.72 -22.62
N ALA A 150 4.52 7.45 -22.48
CA ALA A 150 3.52 6.39 -22.46
C ALA A 150 2.62 6.55 -21.24
N VAL A 151 1.32 6.39 -21.41
CA VAL A 151 0.37 6.54 -20.31
C VAL A 151 -0.56 5.35 -20.24
N LEU A 152 -0.69 4.81 -19.03
CA LEU A 152 -1.67 3.80 -18.68
C LEU A 152 -2.77 4.50 -17.88
N LYS A 153 -3.87 4.85 -18.54
CA LYS A 153 -5.05 5.37 -17.84
C LYS A 153 -5.68 4.25 -17.03
N PHE A 154 -6.06 4.55 -15.81
CA PHE A 154 -6.77 3.58 -14.99
C PHE A 154 -8.13 3.27 -15.58
N VAL A 155 -8.43 1.98 -15.71
CA VAL A 155 -9.67 1.52 -16.33
C VAL A 155 -10.76 1.56 -15.28
N ASN A 156 -11.85 2.33 -15.54
CA ASN A 156 -13.00 2.41 -14.64
C ASN A 156 -13.82 1.12 -14.57
N GLU A 157 -13.70 0.27 -15.58
CA GLU A 157 -14.43 -1.00 -15.69
C GLU A 157 -13.48 -2.19 -15.51
N ALA A 158 -13.01 -2.41 -14.30
CA ALA A 158 -12.23 -3.61 -14.07
C ALA A 158 -13.12 -4.74 -13.57
N THR A 159 -12.69 -5.97 -13.86
CA THR A 159 -13.28 -7.19 -13.34
C THR A 159 -13.22 -7.20 -11.81
N GLY A 160 -14.29 -6.89 -11.13
CA GLY A 160 -14.35 -6.81 -9.66
C GLY A 160 -15.52 -6.00 -9.15
N GLY A 161 -16.18 -5.25 -10.03
CA GLY A 161 -17.37 -4.48 -9.67
C GLY A 161 -17.13 -3.51 -8.50
N GLN A 162 -18.09 -3.41 -7.60
CA GLN A 162 -18.04 -2.52 -6.43
C GLN A 162 -16.86 -2.79 -5.51
N ALA A 163 -16.44 -4.04 -5.34
CA ALA A 163 -15.28 -4.38 -4.50
C ALA A 163 -13.98 -3.76 -5.03
N LEU A 164 -13.78 -3.69 -6.36
CA LEU A 164 -12.64 -3.02 -6.95
C LEU A 164 -12.67 -1.51 -6.70
N ILE A 165 -13.83 -0.88 -6.94
CA ILE A 165 -14.03 0.55 -6.69
C ILE A 165 -13.73 0.88 -5.23
N ASN A 166 -14.20 0.03 -4.32
CA ASN A 166 -13.95 0.19 -2.89
C ASN A 166 -12.46 0.05 -2.55
N LEU A 167 -11.75 -0.92 -3.14
CA LEU A 167 -10.35 -1.19 -2.83
C LEU A 167 -9.40 -0.10 -3.37
N CYS A 168 -9.64 0.35 -4.62
CA CYS A 168 -8.72 1.23 -5.34
C CYS A 168 -8.76 2.67 -4.83
N ARG A 169 -8.08 2.91 -3.72
CA ARG A 169 -7.88 4.21 -3.07
C ARG A 169 -6.74 4.14 -2.08
N THR A 170 -6.43 5.26 -1.43
CA THR A 170 -5.54 5.29 -0.28
C THR A 170 -6.31 5.00 1.00
N TRP A 171 -5.82 4.02 1.74
CA TRP A 171 -6.32 3.58 3.02
C TRP A 171 -5.30 3.89 4.12
N ASN A 172 -5.66 4.75 5.08
CA ASN A 172 -4.80 5.08 6.20
C ASN A 172 -4.93 4.04 7.32
N VAL A 173 -3.82 3.61 7.91
CA VAL A 173 -3.83 2.66 9.02
C VAL A 173 -4.38 3.34 10.27
N LYS A 174 -5.41 2.73 10.85
CA LYS A 174 -6.03 3.18 12.09
C LYS A 174 -5.53 2.38 13.29
N SER A 175 -5.45 1.07 13.15
CA SER A 175 -5.01 0.19 14.22
C SER A 175 -4.55 -1.15 13.68
N LEU A 176 -3.77 -1.85 14.49
CA LEU A 176 -3.27 -3.19 14.23
C LEU A 176 -3.67 -4.11 15.38
N PHE A 177 -3.91 -5.37 15.05
CA PHE A 177 -4.08 -6.42 16.04
C PHE A 177 -3.33 -7.67 15.58
N LEU A 178 -2.41 -8.17 16.43
CA LEU A 178 -1.64 -9.38 16.15
C LEU A 178 -1.97 -10.45 17.19
N THR A 179 -2.26 -11.66 16.72
CA THR A 179 -2.28 -12.85 17.55
C THR A 179 -1.26 -13.86 17.03
N LEU A 180 -0.58 -14.50 17.97
CA LEU A 180 0.22 -15.70 17.74
C LEU A 180 -0.37 -16.81 18.59
N SER A 181 -0.45 -18.03 18.06
CA SER A 181 -0.93 -19.20 18.79
C SER A 181 -0.14 -20.45 18.42
N GLY A 182 0.21 -21.28 19.39
CA GLY A 182 1.05 -22.47 19.24
C GLY A 182 2.21 -22.46 20.23
N ASP A 183 3.46 -22.61 19.74
CA ASP A 183 4.65 -22.53 20.61
C ASP A 183 4.89 -21.12 21.19
N VAL A 184 4.21 -20.13 20.63
CA VAL A 184 4.21 -18.74 21.10
C VAL A 184 2.77 -18.27 21.21
N ASP A 185 2.42 -17.76 22.37
CA ASP A 185 1.13 -17.16 22.66
C ASP A 185 1.29 -15.65 22.81
N LEU A 186 0.60 -14.88 21.96
CA LEU A 186 0.59 -13.42 21.98
C LEU A 186 -0.76 -12.90 21.50
N SER A 187 -1.26 -11.89 22.17
CA SER A 187 -2.39 -11.10 21.71
C SER A 187 -2.11 -9.64 22.01
N LYS A 188 -1.97 -8.82 20.98
CA LYS A 188 -1.59 -7.41 21.11
C LYS A 188 -2.40 -6.53 20.18
N TYR A 189 -2.91 -5.43 20.72
CA TYR A 189 -3.58 -4.37 19.99
C TYR A 189 -2.75 -3.09 20.03
N GLU A 190 -2.75 -2.34 18.93
CA GLU A 190 -2.09 -1.05 18.78
C GLU A 190 -3.02 -0.07 18.07
N GLU A 191 -3.20 1.14 18.62
CA GLU A 191 -4.07 2.20 18.06
C GLU A 191 -3.44 2.97 16.89
N SER A 192 -2.36 2.45 16.34
CA SER A 192 -1.65 3.03 15.19
C SER A 192 -1.09 1.94 14.30
N GLY A 193 -0.33 2.32 13.26
CA GLY A 193 0.41 1.39 12.42
C GLY A 193 1.76 0.95 12.98
N ASN A 194 2.04 1.19 14.27
CA ASN A 194 3.35 0.93 14.86
C ASN A 194 3.58 -0.58 15.11
N MET A 195 4.35 -1.21 14.22
CA MET A 195 4.71 -2.63 14.34
C MET A 195 5.78 -2.91 15.40
N GLU A 196 6.54 -1.90 15.87
CA GLU A 196 7.61 -2.09 16.86
C GLU A 196 7.08 -2.66 18.17
N VAL A 197 5.85 -2.30 18.56
CA VAL A 197 5.23 -2.84 19.78
C VAL A 197 5.03 -4.36 19.70
N PHE A 198 4.78 -4.90 18.50
CA PHE A 198 4.64 -6.34 18.29
C PHE A 198 6.01 -7.03 18.33
N VAL A 199 7.03 -6.43 17.73
CA VAL A 199 8.41 -6.92 17.78
C VAL A 199 8.90 -7.01 19.22
N ALA A 200 8.66 -5.96 20.02
CA ALA A 200 9.02 -5.95 21.43
C ALA A 200 8.35 -7.06 22.23
N GLU A 201 7.07 -7.32 21.98
CA GLU A 201 6.35 -8.40 22.66
C GLU A 201 6.78 -9.80 22.16
N ALA A 202 7.01 -9.96 20.85
CA ALA A 202 7.49 -11.20 20.26
C ALA A 202 8.89 -11.57 20.82
N ARG A 203 9.77 -10.59 20.99
CA ARG A 203 11.10 -10.76 21.61
C ARG A 203 10.99 -11.23 23.06
N LYS A 204 10.12 -10.63 23.87
CA LYS A 204 9.87 -11.05 25.27
C LYS A 204 9.40 -12.50 25.36
N ARG A 205 8.75 -13.02 24.35
CA ARG A 205 8.19 -14.38 24.28
C ARG A 205 9.07 -15.35 23.51
N ASP A 206 10.26 -14.92 23.11
CA ASP A 206 11.19 -15.73 22.32
C ASP A 206 10.52 -16.34 21.07
N ALA A 207 9.87 -15.50 20.28
CA ALA A 207 9.14 -15.92 19.08
C ALA A 207 10.05 -16.33 17.90
N GLY A 208 11.37 -16.37 18.10
CA GLY A 208 12.34 -16.81 17.12
C GLY A 208 12.48 -15.87 15.91
N LEU A 209 12.25 -14.57 16.10
CA LEU A 209 12.55 -13.56 15.09
C LEU A 209 14.05 -13.35 14.96
N THR A 210 14.54 -13.30 13.74
CA THR A 210 15.91 -12.88 13.45
C THR A 210 16.05 -11.35 13.59
N ALA A 211 17.28 -10.86 13.78
CA ALA A 211 17.54 -9.42 13.83
C ALA A 211 17.08 -8.68 12.56
N GLU A 212 17.16 -9.34 11.42
CA GLU A 212 16.73 -8.85 10.13
C GLU A 212 15.20 -8.72 10.05
N GLU A 213 14.46 -9.76 10.48
CA GLU A 213 13.00 -9.74 10.57
C GLU A 213 12.51 -8.70 11.59
N GLU A 214 13.18 -8.56 12.72
CA GLU A 214 12.87 -7.52 13.69
C GLU A 214 13.05 -6.12 13.09
N ALA A 215 14.12 -5.87 12.35
CA ALA A 215 14.36 -4.60 11.68
C ALA A 215 13.29 -4.30 10.61
N GLN A 216 12.92 -5.30 9.80
CA GLN A 216 11.86 -5.17 8.80
C GLN A 216 10.47 -4.90 9.42
N LEU A 217 10.17 -5.50 10.57
CA LEU A 217 8.91 -5.34 11.28
C LEU A 217 8.88 -4.09 12.17
N SER A 218 10.05 -3.51 12.52
CA SER A 218 10.13 -2.31 13.37
C SER A 218 9.84 -1.02 12.59
N LYS A 219 8.76 -1.02 11.82
CA LYS A 219 8.31 0.11 11.01
C LYS A 219 6.91 0.57 11.45
N VAL A 220 6.56 1.79 11.09
CA VAL A 220 5.19 2.30 11.26
C VAL A 220 4.50 2.29 9.91
N ILE A 221 3.52 1.41 9.74
CA ILE A 221 2.71 1.38 8.52
C ILE A 221 1.78 2.60 8.52
N LYS A 222 1.85 3.44 7.51
CA LYS A 222 1.02 4.64 7.37
C LYS A 222 -0.21 4.39 6.52
N SER A 223 -0.01 3.87 5.32
CA SER A 223 -1.07 3.72 4.35
C SER A 223 -0.87 2.57 3.39
N PHE A 224 -1.98 2.14 2.79
CA PHE A 224 -2.03 1.26 1.64
C PHE A 224 -2.74 2.00 0.50
N THR A 225 -2.10 2.08 -0.65
CA THR A 225 -2.71 2.67 -1.84
C THR A 225 -2.78 1.61 -2.92
N ALA A 226 -4.00 1.20 -3.27
CA ALA A 226 -4.24 0.29 -4.39
C ALA A 226 -4.75 1.07 -5.60
N ASP A 227 -4.35 0.67 -6.80
CA ASP A 227 -4.85 1.20 -8.05
C ASP A 227 -5.52 0.13 -8.94
N LYS A 228 -6.26 0.58 -9.93
CA LYS A 228 -6.99 -0.29 -10.87
C LYS A 228 -6.09 -1.04 -11.85
N ASN A 229 -4.79 -0.73 -11.93
CA ASN A 229 -3.78 -1.46 -12.69
C ASN A 229 -3.14 -2.61 -11.91
N GLY A 230 -3.63 -2.87 -10.68
CA GLY A 230 -3.12 -3.92 -9.82
C GLY A 230 -1.81 -3.55 -9.12
N ASN A 231 -1.49 -2.27 -8.96
CA ASN A 231 -0.40 -1.84 -8.11
C ASN A 231 -0.90 -1.68 -6.68
N LEU A 232 -0.06 -2.06 -5.72
CA LEU A 232 -0.24 -1.82 -4.30
C LEU A 232 1.01 -1.15 -3.77
N PHE A 233 0.84 0.02 -3.17
CA PHE A 233 1.90 0.78 -2.54
C PHE A 233 1.66 0.83 -1.04
N ILE A 234 2.67 0.45 -0.27
CA ILE A 234 2.60 0.40 1.19
C ILE A 234 3.60 1.44 1.71
N GLU A 235 3.08 2.46 2.37
CA GLU A 235 3.88 3.54 2.94
C GLU A 235 4.23 3.23 4.39
N TYR A 236 5.51 3.35 4.72
CA TYR A 236 6.06 3.12 6.05
C TYR A 236 6.89 4.31 6.52
N VAL A 237 7.01 4.43 7.82
CA VAL A 237 8.04 5.26 8.45
C VAL A 237 8.96 4.35 9.25
N GLU A 238 10.24 4.44 8.98
CA GLU A 238 11.26 3.74 9.74
C GLU A 238 11.51 4.42 11.10
N LYS A 239 12.26 3.76 11.95
CA LYS A 239 12.55 4.21 13.31
C LYS A 239 13.32 5.53 13.37
N ASP A 240 14.12 5.83 12.36
CA ASP A 240 14.86 7.09 12.20
C ASP A 240 14.03 8.23 11.59
N GLY A 241 12.76 7.97 11.26
CA GLY A 241 11.86 8.91 10.62
C GLY A 241 11.91 8.89 9.09
N THR A 242 12.68 7.99 8.49
CA THR A 242 12.75 7.85 7.02
C THR A 242 11.43 7.31 6.48
N HIS A 243 10.84 8.00 5.50
CA HIS A 243 9.67 7.54 4.76
C HIS A 243 10.07 6.63 3.62
N LEU A 244 9.46 5.46 3.58
CA LEU A 244 9.64 4.45 2.54
C LEU A 244 8.30 4.09 1.92
N THR A 245 8.35 3.73 0.63
CA THR A 245 7.21 3.11 -0.06
C THR A 245 7.68 1.79 -0.66
N GLU A 246 7.00 0.72 -0.32
CA GLU A 246 7.18 -0.58 -0.93
C GLU A 246 6.10 -0.79 -2.00
N ALA A 247 6.50 -1.31 -3.16
CA ALA A 247 5.59 -1.58 -4.26
C ALA A 247 5.38 -3.07 -4.43
N ALA A 248 4.11 -3.44 -4.59
CA ALA A 248 3.69 -4.79 -4.92
C ALA A 248 2.70 -4.78 -6.08
N LYS A 249 2.51 -5.92 -6.71
CA LYS A 249 1.37 -6.19 -7.56
C LYS A 249 0.34 -6.97 -6.76
N TRP A 250 -0.95 -6.69 -7.02
CA TRP A 250 -2.03 -7.44 -6.42
C TRP A 250 -2.98 -8.00 -7.49
N THR A 251 -3.58 -9.12 -7.18
CA THR A 251 -4.66 -9.74 -7.97
C THR A 251 -5.72 -10.25 -7.02
N TRP A 252 -6.96 -10.38 -7.50
CA TRP A 252 -8.00 -11.03 -6.70
C TRP A 252 -7.65 -12.50 -6.43
N ASN A 253 -7.99 -12.97 -5.23
CA ASN A 253 -8.05 -14.42 -5.00
C ASN A 253 -9.25 -15.04 -5.77
N ALA A 254 -9.32 -16.36 -5.85
CA ALA A 254 -10.35 -17.06 -6.62
C ALA A 254 -11.78 -16.73 -6.17
N SER A 255 -11.99 -16.48 -4.89
CA SER A 255 -13.31 -16.14 -4.31
C SER A 255 -13.64 -14.66 -4.35
N LYS A 256 -12.71 -13.79 -4.76
CA LYS A 256 -12.83 -12.32 -4.75
C LYS A 256 -13.14 -11.73 -3.37
N THR A 257 -12.83 -12.46 -2.30
CA THR A 257 -12.96 -11.99 -0.92
C THR A 257 -11.66 -11.41 -0.38
N GLY A 258 -10.57 -11.52 -1.14
CA GLY A 258 -9.25 -11.06 -0.78
C GLY A 258 -8.38 -10.88 -2.00
N ILE A 259 -7.15 -10.47 -1.75
CA ILE A 259 -6.12 -10.27 -2.76
C ILE A 259 -4.91 -11.17 -2.50
N VAL A 260 -4.20 -11.48 -3.56
CA VAL A 260 -2.87 -12.11 -3.52
C VAL A 260 -1.86 -11.05 -3.92
N ILE A 261 -0.80 -10.90 -3.16
CA ILE A 261 0.24 -9.89 -3.39
C ILE A 261 1.51 -10.54 -3.93
N LYS A 262 2.24 -9.76 -4.74
CA LYS A 262 3.58 -10.08 -5.20
C LYS A 262 4.44 -8.82 -5.14
N PHE A 263 5.44 -8.81 -4.28
CA PHE A 263 6.36 -7.68 -4.19
C PHE A 263 7.15 -7.50 -5.49
N ARG A 264 7.45 -6.26 -5.86
CA ARG A 264 8.32 -5.96 -7.00
C ARG A 264 9.78 -6.31 -6.69
N ASP A 265 10.19 -6.08 -5.45
CA ASP A 265 11.48 -6.51 -4.93
C ASP A 265 11.29 -7.74 -4.05
N THR A 266 11.93 -8.85 -4.40
CA THR A 266 11.83 -10.12 -3.67
C THR A 266 12.50 -10.08 -2.29
N GLU A 267 13.34 -9.07 -2.01
CA GLU A 267 13.97 -8.87 -0.71
C GLU A 267 13.04 -8.21 0.32
N MET A 268 11.90 -7.66 -0.13
CA MET A 268 10.96 -6.93 0.74
C MET A 268 10.00 -7.84 1.53
N GLY A 269 9.86 -9.10 1.17
CA GLY A 269 9.03 -10.06 1.90
C GLY A 269 9.59 -10.38 3.28
N ASN A 270 8.73 -10.59 4.24
CA ASN A 270 9.08 -11.04 5.60
C ASN A 270 8.24 -12.25 6.01
N LYS A 271 8.46 -12.73 7.23
CA LYS A 271 7.76 -13.90 7.78
C LYS A 271 6.22 -13.81 7.72
N PHE A 272 5.67 -12.61 7.86
CA PHE A 272 4.24 -12.36 7.90
C PHE A 272 3.66 -12.00 6.53
N MET A 273 4.51 -11.49 5.62
CA MET A 273 4.10 -10.99 4.33
C MET A 273 5.18 -11.27 3.29
N SER A 274 4.92 -12.22 2.41
CA SER A 274 5.83 -12.67 1.36
C SER A 274 5.10 -12.72 0.02
N ASP A 275 5.83 -13.01 -1.06
CA ASP A 275 5.23 -13.29 -2.35
C ASP A 275 4.16 -14.37 -2.24
N ASN A 276 3.02 -14.12 -2.88
CA ASN A 276 1.81 -14.95 -2.85
C ASN A 276 1.08 -14.99 -1.50
N SER A 277 1.41 -14.10 -0.56
CA SER A 277 0.59 -13.92 0.63
C SER A 277 -0.84 -13.54 0.24
N GLN A 278 -1.79 -14.24 0.83
CA GLN A 278 -3.20 -13.93 0.68
C GLN A 278 -3.62 -12.96 1.78
N ILE A 279 -4.27 -11.88 1.39
CA ILE A 279 -4.85 -10.89 2.29
C ILE A 279 -6.36 -10.95 2.13
N ASP A 280 -7.05 -11.31 3.19
CA ASP A 280 -8.51 -11.26 3.23
C ASP A 280 -8.97 -9.81 3.42
N LEU A 281 -10.03 -9.43 2.73
CA LEU A 281 -10.60 -8.08 2.73
C LEU A 281 -12.00 -8.11 3.33
N GLU A 282 -12.28 -7.16 4.22
CA GLU A 282 -13.63 -6.94 4.72
C GLU A 282 -13.94 -5.44 4.70
N PHE A 283 -14.79 -5.03 3.76
CA PHE A 283 -15.30 -3.67 3.70
C PHE A 283 -16.47 -3.52 4.68
N ASN A 284 -16.51 -2.40 5.39
CA ASN A 284 -17.62 -2.10 6.27
C ASN A 284 -18.44 -0.91 5.78
N THR A 285 -19.72 -0.90 6.12
CA THR A 285 -20.68 0.14 5.70
C THR A 285 -20.38 1.53 6.24
N SER A 286 -19.48 1.66 7.21
CA SER A 286 -19.03 2.96 7.73
C SER A 286 -17.83 3.53 6.97
N GLY A 287 -17.47 2.95 5.84
CA GLY A 287 -16.40 3.42 4.98
C GLY A 287 -14.99 2.98 5.41
N GLY A 288 -14.88 1.89 6.18
CA GLY A 288 -13.60 1.29 6.56
C GLY A 288 -13.28 0.02 5.78
N LEU A 289 -12.04 -0.41 5.87
CA LEU A 289 -11.54 -1.68 5.35
C LEU A 289 -10.74 -2.39 6.45
N THR A 290 -10.98 -3.68 6.59
CA THR A 290 -10.15 -4.55 7.43
C THR A 290 -9.37 -5.48 6.52
N LEU A 291 -8.05 -5.56 6.72
CA LEU A 291 -7.17 -6.53 6.09
C LEU A 291 -6.84 -7.63 7.08
N GLY A 292 -6.95 -8.87 6.67
CA GLY A 292 -6.57 -10.04 7.46
C GLY A 292 -5.44 -10.82 6.78
N LEU A 293 -4.31 -10.98 7.48
CA LEU A 293 -3.21 -11.83 7.06
C LEU A 293 -3.09 -13.01 8.02
N ASN A 294 -3.13 -14.21 7.46
CA ASN A 294 -2.97 -15.45 8.20
C ASN A 294 -1.77 -16.20 7.65
N THR A 295 -0.85 -16.61 8.49
CA THR A 295 0.32 -17.38 8.08
C THR A 295 0.79 -18.33 9.17
N ASP A 296 1.26 -19.52 8.74
CA ASP A 296 1.93 -20.47 9.62
C ASP A 296 3.42 -20.20 9.60
N ILE A 297 3.97 -19.88 10.75
CA ILE A 297 5.40 -19.70 10.95
C ILE A 297 5.99 -21.04 11.41
N LYS A 298 6.97 -21.53 10.66
CA LYS A 298 7.69 -22.78 10.95
C LYS A 298 9.17 -22.49 11.09
N GLY A 299 9.76 -22.97 12.19
CA GLY A 299 11.18 -22.72 12.48
C GLY A 299 11.59 -23.34 13.82
N THR A 300 12.37 -22.62 14.61
CA THR A 300 12.69 -23.00 15.98
C THR A 300 11.46 -23.00 16.89
N LYS A 301 10.49 -22.18 16.56
CA LYS A 301 9.13 -22.15 17.13
C LYS A 301 8.13 -22.27 15.98
N ASN A 302 7.05 -23.02 16.22
CA ASN A 302 5.96 -23.17 15.26
C ASN A 302 4.72 -22.51 15.83
N TYR A 303 4.18 -21.55 15.12
CA TYR A 303 2.97 -20.85 15.54
C TYR A 303 2.19 -20.33 14.36
N HIS A 304 0.90 -20.19 14.55
CA HIS A 304 0.03 -19.49 13.63
C HIS A 304 0.02 -18.01 13.98
N ALA A 305 0.23 -17.15 13.00
CA ALA A 305 0.18 -15.70 13.13
C ALA A 305 -1.03 -15.15 12.37
N ASN A 306 -1.82 -14.32 13.03
CA ASN A 306 -2.92 -13.59 12.44
C ASN A 306 -2.69 -12.09 12.71
N LEU A 307 -2.50 -11.32 11.64
CA LEU A 307 -2.38 -9.86 11.68
C LEU A 307 -3.62 -9.24 11.04
N ILE A 308 -4.33 -8.44 11.82
CA ILE A 308 -5.48 -7.66 11.35
C ILE A 308 -5.07 -6.19 11.31
N VAL A 309 -5.28 -5.56 10.16
CA VAL A 309 -5.05 -4.14 9.93
C VAL A 309 -6.39 -3.46 9.69
N VAL A 310 -6.76 -2.53 10.56
CA VAL A 310 -7.97 -1.72 10.41
C VAL A 310 -7.60 -0.41 9.73
N LEU A 311 -8.29 -0.13 8.65
CA LEU A 311 -8.03 0.98 7.75
C LEU A 311 -9.23 1.94 7.71
N LYS A 312 -8.94 3.21 7.45
CA LYS A 312 -9.93 4.27 7.18
C LYS A 312 -9.52 5.07 5.95
N GLN A 313 -10.47 5.77 5.36
CA GLN A 313 -10.21 6.76 4.31
C GLN A 313 -9.50 7.99 4.89
#